data_3fa93ff4cfddb0c678b906b4bd447e07
#
_entry.id   3fa93ff4cfddb0c678b906b4bd447e07
#
_cell.length_a   1.000
_cell.length_b   1.000
_cell.length_c   1.000
_cell.angle_alpha   90.00
_cell.angle_beta   90.00
_cell.angle_gamma   90.00
#
_symmetry.space_group_name_H-M   'P 1'
#
loop_
_entity.id
_entity.type
_entity.pdbx_description
1 polymer ?
#
loop_
_entity_poly.entity_id
_entity_poly.type
_entity_poly.pdbx_seq_one_letter_code
_entity_poly.pdbx_strand_id
1 'polypeptide(L)' 'MKIPFGRPILGIEEKQAIQKVLENPILVHGPNSIKFEDDFKNYTGAETAISVSSCTAGMHLVYFALGLGQGDEVIVPAQT' A
#
# COMPACT_ATOMS: atom_id res chain seq x y z
N MET A 1 -23.89 2.58 -25.83
CA MET A 1 -22.59 2.05 -25.34
C MET A 1 -22.58 2.16 -23.82
N LYS A 2 -22.35 1.05 -23.10
CA LYS A 2 -22.18 1.07 -21.64
C LYS A 2 -20.69 1.12 -21.35
N ILE A 3 -20.21 2.16 -20.71
CA ILE A 3 -18.85 2.26 -20.19
C ILE A 3 -18.89 1.71 -18.77
N PRO A 4 -18.31 0.53 -18.48
CA PRO A 4 -18.32 -0.01 -17.14
C PRO A 4 -17.40 0.80 -16.23
N PHE A 5 -17.74 0.83 -14.94
CA PHE A 5 -16.81 1.32 -13.92
C PHE A 5 -15.58 0.41 -13.87
N GLY A 6 -14.44 0.96 -13.53
CA GLY A 6 -13.20 0.20 -13.41
C GLY A 6 -13.35 -0.98 -12.44
N ARG A 7 -12.77 -2.12 -12.80
CA ARG A 7 -12.72 -3.32 -11.96
C ARG A 7 -11.31 -3.91 -11.95
N PRO A 8 -10.90 -4.59 -10.88
CA PRO A 8 -9.63 -5.30 -10.87
C PRO A 8 -9.65 -6.44 -11.89
N ILE A 9 -8.52 -6.68 -12.54
CA ILE A 9 -8.31 -7.86 -13.40
C ILE A 9 -7.65 -8.89 -12.50
N LEU A 10 -8.40 -9.95 -12.18
CA LEU A 10 -7.94 -11.04 -11.32
C LEU A 10 -8.00 -12.35 -12.10
N GLY A 11 -6.88 -13.03 -12.21
CA GLY A 11 -6.71 -14.29 -12.90
C GLY A 11 -6.45 -15.47 -11.95
N ILE A 12 -5.89 -16.52 -12.55
CA ILE A 12 -5.51 -17.72 -11.79
C ILE A 12 -4.28 -17.48 -10.92
N GLU A 13 -3.39 -16.60 -11.35
CA GLU A 13 -2.14 -16.30 -10.66
C GLU A 13 -2.40 -15.64 -9.32
N GLU A 14 -3.31 -14.65 -9.26
CA GLU A 14 -3.70 -13.98 -8.03
C GLU A 14 -4.40 -14.94 -7.06
N LYS A 15 -5.27 -15.82 -7.59
CA LYS A 15 -5.96 -16.83 -6.78
C LYS A 15 -4.98 -17.81 -6.14
N GLN A 16 -4.00 -18.29 -6.90
CA GLN A 16 -2.98 -19.20 -6.41
C GLN A 16 -2.06 -18.50 -5.38
N ALA A 17 -1.72 -17.23 -5.60
CA ALA A 17 -0.92 -16.46 -4.68
C ALA A 17 -1.63 -16.30 -3.33
N ILE A 18 -2.92 -15.95 -3.34
CA ILE A 18 -3.73 -15.85 -2.11
C ILE A 18 -3.85 -17.18 -1.39
N GLN A 19 -4.07 -18.27 -2.13
CA GLN A 19 -4.14 -19.61 -1.53
C GLN A 19 -2.86 -19.95 -0.77
N LYS A 20 -1.69 -19.72 -1.37
CA LYS A 20 -0.40 -19.94 -0.72
C LYS A 20 -0.23 -19.09 0.55
N VAL A 21 -0.73 -17.85 0.54
CA VAL A 21 -0.69 -17.00 1.74
C VAL A 21 -1.52 -17.59 2.87
N LEU A 22 -2.73 -18.08 2.55
CA LEU A 22 -3.65 -18.66 3.54
C LEU A 22 -3.13 -19.98 4.14
N GLU A 23 -2.25 -20.68 3.43
CA GLU A 23 -1.58 -21.89 3.93
C GLU A 23 -0.43 -21.56 4.91
N ASN A 24 -0.02 -20.29 4.98
CA ASN A 24 1.06 -19.86 5.86
C ASN A 24 0.52 -19.60 7.28
N PRO A 25 1.21 -20.07 8.33
CA PRO A 25 0.79 -19.84 9.71
C PRO A 25 0.87 -18.36 10.15
N ILE A 26 1.62 -17.53 9.43
CA ILE A 26 1.80 -16.10 9.75
C ILE A 26 1.14 -15.26 8.65
N LEU A 27 0.00 -14.65 8.99
CA LEU A 27 -0.74 -13.78 8.07
C LEU A 27 -0.45 -12.29 8.28
N VAL A 28 -0.03 -11.91 9.50
CA VAL A 28 0.25 -10.51 9.84
C VAL A 28 1.72 -10.21 9.60
N HIS A 29 2.01 -9.21 8.75
CA HIS A 29 3.36 -8.79 8.39
C HIS A 29 4.28 -9.97 8.04
N GLY A 30 3.75 -10.88 7.23
CA GLY A 30 4.43 -12.09 6.79
C GLY A 30 5.44 -11.84 5.66
N PRO A 31 6.07 -12.92 5.16
CA PRO A 31 7.13 -12.83 4.14
C PRO A 31 6.67 -12.14 2.85
N ASN A 32 5.39 -12.20 2.50
CA ASN A 32 4.86 -11.52 1.32
C ASN A 32 4.81 -9.99 1.48
N SER A 33 4.54 -9.49 2.70
CA SER A 33 4.60 -8.05 2.98
C SER A 33 6.03 -7.54 2.86
N ILE A 34 6.99 -8.24 3.42
CA ILE A 34 8.42 -7.91 3.33
C ILE A 34 8.88 -7.92 1.86
N LYS A 35 8.50 -8.97 1.12
CA LYS A 35 8.84 -9.04 -0.31
C LYS A 35 8.21 -7.90 -1.10
N PHE A 36 6.97 -7.53 -0.83
CA PHE A 36 6.30 -6.41 -1.47
C PHE A 36 7.04 -5.09 -1.20
N GLU A 37 7.46 -4.85 0.04
CA GLU A 37 8.24 -3.67 0.42
C GLU A 37 9.59 -3.62 -0.32
N ASP A 38 10.28 -4.75 -0.40
CA ASP A 38 11.56 -4.85 -1.14
C ASP A 38 11.38 -4.64 -2.65
N ASP A 39 10.38 -5.26 -3.26
CA ASP A 39 10.09 -5.11 -4.68
C ASP A 39 9.71 -3.65 -5.00
N PHE A 40 8.90 -3.02 -4.16
CA PHE A 40 8.49 -1.62 -4.34
C PHE A 40 9.67 -0.66 -4.16
N LYS A 41 10.48 -0.87 -3.13
CA LYS A 41 11.73 -0.13 -2.91
C LYS A 41 12.66 -0.18 -4.13
N ASN A 42 12.88 -1.37 -4.66
CA ASN A 42 13.74 -1.58 -5.82
C ASN A 42 13.17 -0.93 -7.10
N TYR A 43 11.85 -1.02 -7.29
CA TYR A 43 11.17 -0.42 -8.43
C TYR A 43 11.23 1.11 -8.42
N THR A 44 11.05 1.73 -7.27
CA THR A 44 11.01 3.19 -7.11
C THR A 44 12.39 3.81 -6.90
N GLY A 45 13.41 3.03 -6.53
CA GLY A 45 14.72 3.51 -6.13
C GLY A 45 14.75 4.16 -4.73
N ALA A 46 13.69 3.98 -3.92
CA ALA A 46 13.64 4.45 -2.55
C ALA A 46 14.62 3.67 -1.65
N GLU A 47 15.12 4.30 -0.60
CA GLU A 47 15.97 3.62 0.38
C GLU A 47 15.17 2.64 1.25
N THR A 48 13.93 2.97 1.53
CA THR A 48 13.01 2.15 2.33
C THR A 48 11.59 2.18 1.77
N ALA A 49 10.84 1.13 2.06
CA ALA A 49 9.41 1.07 1.79
C ALA A 49 8.72 0.35 2.96
N ILE A 50 7.59 0.85 3.37
CA ILE A 50 6.79 0.29 4.48
C ILE A 50 5.36 0.15 4.02
N SER A 51 4.83 -1.06 4.11
CA SER A 51 3.43 -1.34 3.81
C SER A 51 2.51 -0.90 4.95
N VAL A 52 1.41 -0.28 4.61
CA VAL A 52 0.42 0.23 5.56
C VAL A 52 -0.99 -0.23 5.15
N SER A 53 -1.93 -0.16 6.07
CA SER A 53 -3.30 -0.65 5.86
C SER A 53 -4.13 0.20 4.88
N SER A 54 -3.75 1.46 4.68
CA SER A 54 -4.46 2.38 3.78
C SER A 54 -3.57 3.59 3.41
N CYS A 55 -3.94 4.27 2.33
CA CYS A 55 -3.30 5.53 1.97
C CYS A 55 -3.43 6.57 3.10
N THR A 56 -4.58 6.65 3.75
CA THR A 56 -4.80 7.56 4.89
C THR A 56 -3.84 7.26 6.04
N ALA A 57 -3.60 5.98 6.35
CA ALA A 57 -2.61 5.59 7.36
C ALA A 57 -1.20 6.02 6.96
N GLY A 58 -0.84 5.86 5.69
CA GLY A 58 0.44 6.32 5.15
C GLY A 58 0.62 7.83 5.28
N MET A 59 -0.37 8.61 4.88
CA MET A 59 -0.34 10.07 5.02
C MET A 59 -0.19 10.49 6.48
N HIS A 60 -0.94 9.87 7.39
CA HIS A 60 -0.86 10.15 8.83
C HIS A 60 0.55 9.90 9.37
N LEU A 61 1.16 8.78 9.02
CA LEU A 61 2.52 8.46 9.45
C LEU A 61 3.55 9.46 8.91
N VAL A 62 3.41 9.89 7.65
CA VAL A 62 4.30 10.90 7.06
C VAL A 62 4.16 12.23 7.79
N TYR A 63 2.94 12.70 8.04
CA TYR A 63 2.72 13.95 8.76
C TYR A 63 3.26 13.89 10.18
N PHE A 64 3.06 12.78 10.86
CA PHE A 64 3.61 12.55 12.18
C PHE A 64 5.16 12.59 12.18
N ALA A 65 5.78 11.88 11.23
CA ALA A 65 7.24 11.84 11.11
C ALA A 65 7.85 13.21 10.75
N LEU A 66 7.13 14.04 10.00
CA LEU A 66 7.54 15.42 9.69
C LEU A 66 7.30 16.39 10.85
N GLY A 67 6.65 15.96 11.92
CA GLY A 67 6.34 16.80 13.07
C GLY A 67 5.29 17.87 12.83
N LEU A 68 4.38 17.64 11.85
CA LEU A 68 3.30 18.59 11.56
C LEU A 68 2.35 18.72 12.75
N GLY A 69 2.01 19.95 13.11
CA GLY A 69 1.19 20.27 14.26
C GLY A 69 0.36 21.54 14.08
N GLN A 70 -0.15 22.05 15.19
CA GLN A 70 -1.00 23.25 15.17
C GLN A 70 -0.25 24.46 14.60
N GLY A 71 -0.83 25.09 13.58
CA GLY A 71 -0.26 26.24 12.89
C GLY A 71 0.45 25.92 11.58
N ASP A 72 0.68 24.65 11.28
CA ASP A 72 1.24 24.21 10.01
C ASP A 72 0.17 24.14 8.92
N GLU A 73 0.58 24.37 7.69
CA GLU A 73 -0.29 24.32 6.51
C GLU A 73 0.14 23.21 5.55
N VAL A 74 -0.83 22.54 4.95
CA VAL A 74 -0.60 21.46 3.98
C VAL A 74 -1.37 21.77 2.70
N ILE A 75 -0.67 21.77 1.57
CA ILE A 75 -1.28 21.95 0.26
C ILE A 75 -1.81 20.60 -0.24
N VAL A 76 -3.09 20.54 -0.54
CA VAL A 76 -3.75 19.31 -1.00
C VAL A 76 -4.62 19.59 -2.24
N PRO A 77 -4.89 18.59 -3.10
CA PRO A 77 -5.89 18.72 -4.15
C PRO A 77 -7.29 18.93 -3.56
N ALA A 78 -8.11 19.76 -4.22
CA ALA A 78 -9.49 19.98 -3.78
C ALA A 78 -10.36 18.73 -3.93
N GLN A 79 -9.99 17.86 -4.85
CA GLN A 79 -10.67 16.58 -5.11
C GLN A 79 -9.73 15.41 -4.73
N THR A 80 -10.12 14.69 -3.70
CA THR A 80 -9.40 13.52 -3.24
C THR A 80 -10.35 12.56 -2.49
#